data_808c01678524a5deaa171ab14688b66d
#
_entry.id   808c01678524a5deaa171ab14688b66d
#
_cell.length_a   1.000
_cell.length_b   1.000
_cell.length_c   1.000
_cell.angle_alpha   90.00
_cell.angle_beta   90.00
_cell.angle_gamma   90.00
#
_symmetry.space_group_name_H-M   'P 1'
#
loop_
_entity.id
_entity.type
_entity.pdbx_description
1 polymer ?
#
loop_
_entity_poly.entity_id
_entity_poly.type
_entity_poly.pdbx_seq_one_letter_code
_entity_poly.pdbx_strand_id
1 'polypeptide(L)'
;RNVDEGGHKIYNNVSFNQKENTAVSTNGVFKVTNCMQDVVSAVYYARNINFDKYKPGDKIPFDMFLDDEVYHLYIRYLGKEKVKTRYGKFNAIKFKPLLIKGTIFEGGEKMNAWVSDDPNHLLLRVESPISVGSIKVDMMGYSNLRYPLTSLVSVR
;
A
#
# COMPACT_ATOMS: atom_id res chain seq x y z
N ARG A 1 -0.77 12.02 12.10
CA ARG A 1 -2.03 12.33 11.42
C ARG A 1 -2.52 13.68 11.89
N ASN A 2 -2.81 14.57 10.95
CA ASN A 2 -3.42 15.87 11.22
C ASN A 2 -4.58 16.04 10.24
N VAL A 3 -5.78 16.11 10.75
CA VAL A 3 -7.03 16.20 9.95
C VAL A 3 -7.82 17.40 10.46
N ASP A 4 -8.29 18.23 9.52
CA ASP A 4 -9.23 19.33 9.78
C ASP A 4 -10.31 19.28 8.66
N GLU A 5 -11.44 18.67 8.98
CA GLU A 5 -12.55 18.46 8.05
C GLU A 5 -13.81 19.10 8.64
N GLY A 6 -14.21 20.26 8.11
CA GLY A 6 -15.44 20.94 8.52
C GLY A 6 -15.52 21.25 10.03
N GLY A 7 -14.37 21.54 10.65
CA GLY A 7 -14.28 21.81 12.10
C GLY A 7 -13.99 20.58 12.95
N HIS A 8 -14.05 19.38 12.39
CA HIS A 8 -13.58 18.16 13.07
C HIS A 8 -12.07 18.06 12.96
N LYS A 9 -11.37 18.19 14.09
CA LYS A 9 -9.91 18.17 14.14
C LYS A 9 -9.42 16.91 14.82
N ILE A 10 -8.54 16.17 14.15
CA ILE A 10 -7.83 15.04 14.72
C ILE A 10 -6.33 15.33 14.63
N TYR A 11 -5.67 15.26 15.74
CA TYR A 11 -4.21 15.27 15.81
C TYR A 11 -3.71 14.02 16.50
N ASN A 12 -2.92 13.20 15.81
CA ASN A 12 -2.27 12.04 16.39
C ASN A 12 -0.83 11.98 15.89
N ASN A 13 0.11 11.91 16.84
CA ASN A 13 1.53 11.68 16.58
C ASN A 13 1.91 10.33 17.17
N VAL A 14 2.47 9.46 16.35
CA VAL A 14 2.89 8.11 16.77
C VAL A 14 4.38 7.96 16.54
N SER A 15 5.10 7.54 17.57
CA SER A 15 6.51 7.19 17.52
C SER A 15 6.67 5.68 17.73
N PHE A 16 7.38 5.00 16.81
CA PHE A 16 7.66 3.57 16.92
C PHE A 16 9.04 3.32 17.53
N ASN A 17 9.08 2.58 18.63
CA ASN A 17 10.32 2.02 19.17
C ASN A 17 10.44 0.55 18.75
N GLN A 18 11.16 0.32 17.66
CA GLN A 18 11.33 -1.01 17.07
C GLN A 18 12.15 -1.96 17.98
N LYS A 19 12.98 -1.43 18.88
CA LYS A 19 13.77 -2.26 19.82
C LYS A 19 12.92 -2.83 20.93
N GLU A 20 11.98 -2.04 21.43
CA GLU A 20 11.08 -2.42 22.53
C GLU A 20 9.73 -2.95 22.06
N ASN A 21 9.49 -2.94 20.75
CA ASN A 21 8.22 -3.30 20.13
C ASN A 21 7.06 -2.51 20.75
N THR A 22 7.22 -1.19 20.79
CA THR A 22 6.18 -0.28 21.28
C THR A 22 5.87 0.83 20.29
N ALA A 23 4.60 1.25 20.27
CA ALA A 23 4.13 2.46 19.63
C ALA A 23 3.66 3.43 20.72
N VAL A 24 4.18 4.64 20.69
CA VAL A 24 3.79 5.72 21.61
C VAL A 24 2.98 6.72 20.83
N SER A 25 1.70 6.85 21.17
CA SER A 25 0.80 7.85 20.61
C SER A 25 0.45 8.93 21.62
N THR A 26 -0.33 9.91 21.21
CA THR A 26 -0.91 10.91 22.13
C THR A 26 -1.82 10.28 23.19
N ASN A 27 -2.35 9.08 22.95
CA ASN A 27 -3.30 8.40 23.84
C ASN A 27 -2.65 7.34 24.73
N GLY A 28 -1.37 7.00 24.52
CA GLY A 28 -0.69 6.05 25.38
C GLY A 28 0.43 5.25 24.70
N VAL A 29 0.86 4.20 25.39
CA VAL A 29 1.90 3.28 24.94
C VAL A 29 1.27 1.92 24.63
N PHE A 30 1.49 1.43 23.43
CA PHE A 30 0.89 0.19 22.91
C PHE A 30 2.01 -0.81 22.58
N LYS A 31 1.80 -2.07 22.93
CA LYS A 31 2.66 -3.15 22.46
C LYS A 31 2.34 -3.46 21.01
N VAL A 32 3.38 -3.56 20.18
CA VAL A 32 3.27 -3.84 18.75
C VAL A 32 4.19 -5.00 18.38
N THR A 33 3.99 -5.59 17.21
CA THR A 33 4.87 -6.63 16.68
C THR A 33 6.15 -6.02 16.11
N ASN A 34 7.16 -6.86 15.90
CA ASN A 34 8.39 -6.44 15.25
C ASN A 34 8.11 -5.94 13.81
N CYS A 35 8.85 -4.93 13.38
CA CYS A 35 8.70 -4.29 12.07
C CYS A 35 7.29 -3.70 11.81
N MET A 36 6.62 -3.23 12.88
CA MET A 36 5.32 -2.56 12.76
C MET A 36 5.38 -1.40 11.77
N GLN A 37 4.37 -1.31 10.92
CA GLN A 37 4.23 -0.29 9.89
C GLN A 37 3.07 0.66 10.22
N ASP A 38 3.18 1.91 9.79
CA ASP A 38 2.03 2.79 9.57
C ASP A 38 1.52 2.65 8.13
N VAL A 39 0.45 3.38 7.76
CA VAL A 39 -0.15 3.32 6.42
C VAL A 39 0.86 3.66 5.31
N VAL A 40 1.69 4.69 5.52
CA VAL A 40 2.65 5.16 4.49
C VAL A 40 3.83 4.20 4.40
N SER A 41 4.40 3.82 5.55
CA SER A 41 5.52 2.88 5.59
C SER A 41 5.13 1.49 5.06
N ALA A 42 3.87 1.05 5.25
CA ALA A 42 3.37 -0.20 4.67
C ALA A 42 3.41 -0.19 3.13
N VAL A 43 3.09 0.94 2.49
CA VAL A 43 3.20 1.08 1.02
C VAL A 43 4.65 0.95 0.57
N TYR A 44 5.60 1.58 1.30
CA TYR A 44 7.02 1.45 0.99
C TYR A 44 7.57 0.05 1.31
N TYR A 45 7.11 -0.57 2.40
CA TYR A 45 7.45 -1.95 2.73
C TYR A 45 7.05 -2.93 1.63
N ALA A 46 5.85 -2.77 1.06
CA ALA A 46 5.36 -3.59 -0.03
C ALA A 46 6.29 -3.58 -1.26
N ARG A 47 7.06 -2.52 -1.49
CA ARG A 47 8.06 -2.44 -2.57
C ARG A 47 9.27 -3.35 -2.36
N ASN A 48 9.50 -3.84 -1.14
CA ASN A 48 10.59 -4.78 -0.83
C ASN A 48 10.15 -6.26 -0.90
N ILE A 49 8.89 -6.52 -1.19
CA ILE A 49 8.37 -7.89 -1.31
C ILE A 49 8.98 -8.56 -2.54
N ASN A 50 9.61 -9.72 -2.34
CA ASN A 50 10.03 -10.57 -3.44
C ASN A 50 8.86 -11.43 -3.90
N PHE A 51 8.12 -10.94 -4.91
CA PHE A 51 6.93 -11.60 -5.44
C PHE A 51 7.21 -12.92 -6.16
N ASP A 52 8.46 -13.19 -6.59
CA ASP A 52 8.82 -14.44 -7.26
C ASP A 52 8.76 -15.67 -6.32
N LYS A 53 8.68 -15.43 -5.01
CA LYS A 53 8.48 -16.47 -4.00
C LYS A 53 7.04 -16.94 -3.84
N TYR A 54 6.09 -16.24 -4.48
CA TYR A 54 4.66 -16.45 -4.28
C TYR A 54 3.97 -16.91 -5.56
N LYS A 55 2.86 -17.63 -5.38
CA LYS A 55 1.96 -18.05 -6.46
C LYS A 55 0.69 -17.19 -6.44
N PRO A 56 0.03 -16.99 -7.61
CA PRO A 56 -1.27 -16.32 -7.65
C PRO A 56 -2.26 -16.93 -6.65
N GLY A 57 -2.85 -16.09 -5.80
CA GLY A 57 -3.74 -16.48 -4.70
C GLY A 57 -3.10 -16.41 -3.32
N ASP A 58 -1.77 -16.45 -3.22
CA ASP A 58 -1.07 -16.40 -1.93
C ASP A 58 -1.32 -15.08 -1.21
N LYS A 59 -1.40 -15.17 0.12
CA LYS A 59 -1.52 -14.04 1.04
C LYS A 59 -0.16 -13.73 1.65
N ILE A 60 0.29 -12.51 1.51
CA ILE A 60 1.56 -11.99 2.09
C ILE A 60 1.19 -11.15 3.30
N PRO A 61 1.37 -11.66 4.53
CA PRO A 61 0.92 -10.97 5.73
C PRO A 61 1.84 -9.79 6.07
N PHE A 62 1.26 -8.77 6.69
CA PHE A 62 1.97 -7.67 7.35
C PHE A 62 1.09 -7.07 8.44
N ASP A 63 1.74 -6.43 9.42
CA ASP A 63 1.05 -5.77 10.51
C ASP A 63 1.12 -4.25 10.34
N MET A 64 0.04 -3.58 10.68
CA MET A 64 -0.08 -2.13 10.59
C MET A 64 -0.70 -1.56 11.87
N PHE A 65 -0.14 -0.44 12.35
CA PHE A 65 -0.68 0.30 13.47
C PHE A 65 -1.37 1.57 12.97
N LEU A 66 -2.64 1.70 13.31
CA LEU A 66 -3.47 2.84 12.92
C LEU A 66 -4.51 3.12 14.01
N ASP A 67 -4.67 4.40 14.37
CA ASP A 67 -5.67 4.87 15.36
C ASP A 67 -5.63 4.04 16.67
N ASP A 68 -4.39 3.82 17.17
CA ASP A 68 -4.08 3.11 18.43
C ASP A 68 -4.43 1.60 18.43
N GLU A 69 -4.64 1.02 17.26
CA GLU A 69 -4.93 -0.41 17.08
C GLU A 69 -3.91 -1.08 16.15
N VAL A 70 -3.67 -2.37 16.41
CA VAL A 70 -2.87 -3.25 15.55
C VAL A 70 -3.80 -4.00 14.61
N TYR A 71 -3.56 -3.87 13.31
CA TYR A 71 -4.29 -4.57 12.27
C TYR A 71 -3.40 -5.63 11.63
N HIS A 72 -3.86 -6.88 11.63
CA HIS A 72 -3.24 -7.99 10.91
C HIS A 72 -3.81 -8.04 9.50
N LEU A 73 -3.04 -7.60 8.54
CA LEU A 73 -3.44 -7.43 7.15
C LEU A 73 -2.65 -8.36 6.23
N TYR A 74 -3.02 -8.37 4.97
CA TYR A 74 -2.24 -9.07 3.94
C TYR A 74 -2.43 -8.41 2.58
N ILE A 75 -1.49 -8.70 1.70
CA ILE A 75 -1.60 -8.45 0.28
C ILE A 75 -1.86 -9.79 -0.39
N ARG A 76 -2.94 -9.90 -1.18
CA ARG A 76 -3.16 -11.09 -2.04
C ARG A 76 -2.47 -10.89 -3.36
N TYR A 77 -1.47 -11.69 -3.65
CA TYR A 77 -0.79 -11.71 -4.93
C TYR A 77 -1.69 -12.30 -6.02
N LEU A 78 -1.80 -11.66 -7.19
CA LEU A 78 -2.65 -12.11 -8.29
C LEU A 78 -1.85 -12.51 -9.54
N GLY A 79 -0.53 -12.36 -9.52
CA GLY A 79 0.33 -12.69 -10.66
C GLY A 79 0.82 -11.47 -11.41
N LYS A 80 1.38 -11.73 -12.59
CA LYS A 80 1.97 -10.73 -13.48
C LYS A 80 1.09 -10.53 -14.70
N GLU A 81 0.89 -9.28 -15.11
CA GLU A 81 0.13 -8.92 -16.32
C GLU A 81 0.66 -7.63 -16.94
N LYS A 82 0.19 -7.30 -18.15
CA LYS A 82 0.48 -6.02 -18.76
C LYS A 82 -0.58 -5.00 -18.39
N VAL A 83 -0.17 -3.85 -17.89
CA VAL A 83 -1.07 -2.74 -17.57
C VAL A 83 -0.78 -1.54 -18.46
N LYS A 84 -1.85 -0.89 -18.96
CA LYS A 84 -1.77 0.37 -19.71
C LYS A 84 -2.23 1.50 -18.81
N THR A 85 -1.33 2.42 -18.49
CA THR A 85 -1.58 3.62 -17.68
C THR A 85 -1.63 4.86 -18.59
N ARG A 86 -1.86 6.04 -17.99
CA ARG A 86 -1.74 7.31 -18.73
C ARG A 86 -0.32 7.61 -19.16
N TYR A 87 0.68 7.14 -18.44
CA TYR A 87 2.10 7.31 -18.77
C TYR A 87 2.56 6.38 -19.91
N GLY A 88 2.15 5.12 -19.86
CA GLY A 88 2.59 4.12 -20.83
C GLY A 88 2.09 2.71 -20.53
N LYS A 89 2.69 1.72 -21.21
CA LYS A 89 2.40 0.31 -21.03
C LYS A 89 3.55 -0.36 -20.27
N PHE A 90 3.21 -1.17 -19.27
CA PHE A 90 4.17 -1.81 -18.37
C PHE A 90 3.89 -3.31 -18.23
N ASN A 91 4.95 -4.09 -18.02
CA ASN A 91 4.85 -5.36 -17.33
C ASN A 91 4.66 -5.06 -15.85
N ALA A 92 3.66 -5.66 -15.22
CA ALA A 92 3.26 -5.29 -13.88
C ALA A 92 2.93 -6.52 -13.03
N ILE A 93 3.16 -6.38 -11.75
CA ILE A 93 2.70 -7.28 -10.70
C ILE A 93 1.38 -6.74 -10.18
N LYS A 94 0.35 -7.58 -10.16
CA LYS A 94 -0.97 -7.24 -9.66
C LYS A 94 -1.21 -7.86 -8.30
N PHE A 95 -1.81 -7.10 -7.41
CA PHE A 95 -2.22 -7.60 -6.09
C PHE A 95 -3.44 -6.86 -5.54
N LYS A 96 -4.05 -7.45 -4.50
CA LYS A 96 -5.13 -6.86 -3.73
C LYS A 96 -4.69 -6.68 -2.28
N PRO A 97 -4.59 -5.46 -1.75
CA PRO A 97 -4.43 -5.26 -0.32
C PRO A 97 -5.76 -5.55 0.39
N LEU A 98 -5.69 -6.16 1.57
CA LEU A 98 -6.82 -6.19 2.48
C LEU A 98 -6.97 -4.79 3.10
N LEU A 99 -8.12 -4.16 2.86
CA LEU A 99 -8.42 -2.82 3.38
C LEU A 99 -9.18 -2.90 4.68
N ILE A 100 -8.85 -2.00 5.60
CA ILE A 100 -9.64 -1.74 6.80
C ILE A 100 -10.92 -1.01 6.37
N LYS A 101 -12.06 -1.41 6.95
CA LYS A 101 -13.32 -0.71 6.73
C LYS A 101 -13.23 0.71 7.30
N GLY A 102 -13.56 1.69 6.50
CA GLY A 102 -13.53 3.12 6.85
C GLY A 102 -14.62 3.89 6.13
N THR A 103 -14.56 5.22 6.20
CA THR A 103 -15.56 6.11 5.60
C THR A 103 -15.59 6.08 4.08
N ILE A 104 -14.44 5.85 3.43
CA ILE A 104 -14.31 5.84 1.96
C ILE A 104 -14.32 4.43 1.40
N PHE A 105 -13.70 3.47 2.11
CA PHE A 105 -13.57 2.09 1.67
C PHE A 105 -14.49 1.17 2.48
N GLU A 106 -15.20 0.31 1.79
CA GLU A 106 -16.08 -0.70 2.44
C GLU A 106 -15.29 -1.81 3.15
N GLY A 107 -13.96 -1.79 3.05
CA GLY A 107 -13.08 -2.82 3.55
C GLY A 107 -12.96 -4.03 2.61
N GLY A 108 -12.18 -5.04 3.04
CA GLY A 108 -11.97 -6.26 2.27
C GLY A 108 -11.01 -6.10 1.08
N GLU A 109 -11.03 -7.05 0.15
CA GLU A 109 -10.12 -7.12 -1.02
C GLU A 109 -10.72 -6.46 -2.26
N LYS A 110 -11.29 -5.27 -2.15
CA LYS A 110 -11.95 -4.60 -3.28
C LYS A 110 -10.99 -3.77 -4.14
N MET A 111 -9.88 -3.30 -3.57
CA MET A 111 -8.88 -2.52 -4.28
C MET A 111 -7.97 -3.44 -5.11
N ASN A 112 -7.66 -3.03 -6.35
CA ASN A 112 -6.57 -3.59 -7.13
C ASN A 112 -5.41 -2.61 -7.17
N ALA A 113 -4.19 -3.12 -7.06
CA ALA A 113 -2.97 -2.34 -7.21
C ALA A 113 -2.01 -3.03 -8.18
N TRP A 114 -1.26 -2.22 -8.93
CA TRP A 114 -0.24 -2.67 -9.88
C TRP A 114 1.06 -1.96 -9.59
N VAL A 115 2.12 -2.72 -9.44
CA VAL A 115 3.48 -2.19 -9.37
C VAL A 115 4.29 -2.69 -10.56
N SER A 116 5.38 -1.99 -10.88
CA SER A 116 6.29 -2.38 -11.95
C SER A 116 6.93 -3.75 -11.66
N ASP A 117 6.97 -4.63 -12.67
CA ASP A 117 7.67 -5.93 -12.60
C ASP A 117 9.16 -5.73 -12.86
N ASP A 118 9.81 -5.00 -11.97
CA ASP A 118 11.24 -4.74 -11.89
C ASP A 118 11.65 -4.44 -10.44
N PRO A 119 12.94 -4.32 -10.11
CA PRO A 119 13.40 -4.12 -8.73
C PRO A 119 12.92 -2.83 -8.05
N ASN A 120 12.33 -1.88 -8.77
CA ASN A 120 11.78 -0.66 -8.18
C ASN A 120 10.42 -0.89 -7.53
N HIS A 121 9.61 -1.84 -8.03
CA HIS A 121 8.20 -2.03 -7.67
C HIS A 121 7.46 -0.68 -7.59
N LEU A 122 7.61 0.11 -8.65
CA LEU A 122 7.00 1.44 -8.74
C LEU A 122 5.48 1.31 -8.83
N LEU A 123 4.73 2.01 -7.99
CA LEU A 123 3.27 1.98 -8.04
C LEU A 123 2.79 2.60 -9.35
N LEU A 124 2.16 1.80 -10.20
CA LEU A 124 1.71 2.17 -11.55
C LEU A 124 0.25 2.58 -11.58
N ARG A 125 -0.60 1.84 -10.86
CA ARG A 125 -2.05 2.05 -10.82
C ARG A 125 -2.63 1.54 -9.52
N VAL A 126 -3.63 2.26 -9.04
CA VAL A 126 -4.59 1.78 -8.03
C VAL A 126 -5.99 1.95 -8.60
N GLU A 127 -6.83 0.94 -8.40
CA GLU A 127 -8.24 0.98 -8.78
C GLU A 127 -9.09 0.43 -7.65
N SER A 128 -10.04 1.22 -7.18
CA SER A 128 -10.95 0.83 -6.09
C SER A 128 -12.39 1.16 -6.47
N PRO A 129 -13.32 0.18 -6.38
CA PRO A 129 -14.73 0.49 -6.49
C PRO A 129 -15.16 1.39 -5.33
N ILE A 130 -16.08 2.27 -5.62
CA ILE A 130 -16.81 3.09 -4.65
C ILE A 130 -18.30 2.85 -4.84
N SER A 131 -19.15 3.44 -4.00
CA SER A 131 -20.61 3.22 -4.05
C SER A 131 -21.23 3.47 -5.43
N VAL A 132 -20.66 4.41 -6.21
CA VAL A 132 -21.06 4.68 -7.59
C VAL A 132 -19.81 4.76 -8.46
N GLY A 133 -19.50 3.68 -9.20
CA GLY A 133 -18.36 3.61 -10.11
C GLY A 133 -17.06 3.14 -9.47
N SER A 134 -15.93 3.68 -9.91
CA SER A 134 -14.60 3.36 -9.40
C SER A 134 -13.67 4.57 -9.43
N ILE A 135 -12.77 4.63 -8.46
CA ILE A 135 -11.63 5.55 -8.48
C ILE A 135 -10.47 4.83 -9.12
N LYS A 136 -9.83 5.47 -10.09
CA LYS A 136 -8.62 4.99 -10.76
C LYS A 136 -7.54 6.06 -10.67
N VAL A 137 -6.41 5.70 -10.07
CA VAL A 137 -5.24 6.56 -9.92
C VAL A 137 -4.09 5.95 -10.72
N ASP A 138 -3.56 6.69 -11.68
CA ASP A 138 -2.41 6.29 -12.50
C ASP A 138 -1.19 7.11 -12.17
N MET A 139 -0.01 6.46 -12.18
CA MET A 139 1.27 7.15 -12.17
C MET A 139 1.39 8.06 -13.39
N MET A 140 1.81 9.30 -13.16
CA MET A 140 2.00 10.31 -14.21
C MET A 140 3.46 10.58 -14.55
N GLY A 141 4.38 10.17 -13.68
CA GLY A 141 5.82 10.34 -13.87
C GLY A 141 6.61 9.75 -12.71
N TYR A 142 7.92 9.68 -12.88
CA TYR A 142 8.86 9.21 -11.87
C TYR A 142 10.19 9.93 -11.99
N SER A 143 10.97 9.92 -10.93
CA SER A 143 12.34 10.42 -10.89
C SER A 143 13.16 9.66 -9.86
N ASN A 144 14.48 9.74 -9.95
CA ASN A 144 15.42 9.21 -8.94
C ASN A 144 15.19 7.73 -8.59
N LEU A 145 14.87 6.89 -9.58
CA LEU A 145 14.77 5.46 -9.37
C LEU A 145 16.12 4.86 -9.00
N ARG A 146 16.11 3.91 -8.09
CA ARG A 146 17.31 3.19 -7.67
C ARG A 146 17.84 2.25 -8.75
N TYR A 147 16.93 1.69 -9.56
CA TYR A 147 17.25 0.75 -10.64
C TYR A 147 16.64 1.22 -11.96
N PRO A 148 17.14 0.76 -13.12
CA PRO A 148 16.49 0.99 -14.40
C PRO A 148 15.04 0.52 -14.41
N LEU A 149 14.15 1.26 -15.07
CA LEU A 149 12.74 0.90 -15.23
C LEU A 149 12.57 -0.10 -16.39
N THR A 150 12.94 -1.35 -16.17
CA THR A 150 12.95 -2.39 -17.21
C THR A 150 11.56 -2.94 -17.54
N SER A 151 10.58 -2.67 -16.70
CA SER A 151 9.18 -3.07 -16.88
C SER A 151 8.43 -2.22 -17.91
N LEU A 152 8.95 -1.03 -18.28
CA LEU A 152 8.31 -0.15 -19.26
C LEU A 152 8.43 -0.76 -20.67
N VAL A 153 7.28 -1.05 -21.29
CA VAL A 153 7.17 -1.63 -22.63
C VAL A 153 7.11 -0.53 -23.71
N SER A 154 6.33 0.52 -23.45
CA SER A 154 6.23 1.68 -24.34
C SER A 154 5.71 2.90 -23.60
N VAL A 155 6.18 4.07 -23.95
CA VAL A 155 5.61 5.36 -23.54
C VAL A 155 4.38 5.63 -24.41
N ARG A 156 3.43 6.42 -23.89
CA ARG A 156 2.24 6.82 -24.65
C ARG A 156 2.55 7.97 -25.59
#